data_36314e98becd2be041e128e51809c2ee
#
_entry.id   36314e98becd2be041e128e51809c2ee
#
_cell.length_a   1.000
_cell.length_b   1.000
_cell.length_c   1.000
_cell.angle_alpha   90.00
_cell.angle_beta   90.00
_cell.angle_gamma   90.00
#
_symmetry.space_group_name_H-M   'P 1'
#
loop_
_entity.id
_entity.type
_entity.pdbx_description
1 polymer ?
#
loop_
_entity_poly.entity_id
_entity_poly.type
_entity_poly.pdbx_seq_one_letter_code
_entity_poly.pdbx_strand_id
1 'polypeptide(L)' 'HTGVWEATPGVTRSIKGDTFEFCHLLSGVVEITPDGGSPVIYKAGDSFVMKPGFVGVWKTVETVRKIYVTVTPPA' A
#
# COMPACT_ATOMS: atom_id res chain seq x y z
N HIS A 1 6.53 -7.18 11.39
CA HIS A 1 5.08 -7.32 11.62
C HIS A 1 4.39 -7.74 10.31
N THR A 2 3.51 -8.69 10.38
CA THR A 2 2.80 -9.23 9.22
C THR A 2 1.33 -9.42 9.55
N GLY A 3 0.47 -9.35 8.55
CA GLY A 3 -0.96 -9.52 8.75
C GLY A 3 -1.76 -9.45 7.46
N VAL A 4 -3.08 -9.47 7.63
CA VAL A 4 -4.05 -9.29 6.55
C VAL A 4 -4.82 -8.02 6.84
N TRP A 5 -5.04 -7.21 5.81
CA TRP A 5 -5.74 -5.94 5.91
C TRP A 5 -6.77 -5.83 4.80
N GLU A 6 -7.89 -5.21 5.12
CA GLU A 6 -8.99 -5.02 4.18
C GLU A 6 -9.47 -3.57 4.25
N ALA A 7 -9.85 -3.02 3.11
CA ALA A 7 -10.43 -1.69 3.03
C ALA A 7 -11.49 -1.61 1.93
N THR A 8 -12.53 -0.82 2.22
CA THR A 8 -13.55 -0.46 1.24
C THR A 8 -13.07 0.72 0.39
N PRO A 9 -13.74 1.01 -0.75
CA PRO A 9 -13.37 2.14 -1.59
C PRO A 9 -13.23 3.44 -0.82
N GLY A 10 -12.19 4.19 -1.13
CA GLY A 10 -11.87 5.45 -0.46
C GLY A 10 -10.45 5.89 -0.73
N VAL A 11 -10.11 7.07 -0.25
CA VAL A 11 -8.80 7.70 -0.44
C VAL A 11 -8.14 7.93 0.91
N THR A 12 -6.89 7.54 1.03
CA THR A 12 -6.10 7.69 2.25
C THR A 12 -4.72 8.23 1.90
N ARG A 13 -4.23 9.17 2.70
CA ARG A 13 -2.83 9.59 2.60
C ARG A 13 -1.95 8.55 3.26
N SER A 14 -0.88 8.15 2.58
CA SER A 14 0.06 7.17 3.10
C SER A 14 1.43 7.81 3.31
N ILE A 15 1.92 7.72 4.54
CA ILE A 15 3.23 8.26 4.95
C ILE A 15 3.95 7.13 5.66
N LYS A 16 5.04 6.66 5.08
CA LYS A 16 5.76 5.49 5.64
C LYS A 16 6.82 5.84 6.67
N GLY A 17 7.36 7.05 6.65
CA GLY A 17 8.46 7.38 7.55
C GLY A 17 9.61 6.39 7.36
N ASP A 18 10.02 5.73 8.44
CA ASP A 18 11.10 4.72 8.42
C ASP A 18 10.61 3.31 8.11
N THR A 19 9.31 3.13 7.90
CA THR A 19 8.72 1.80 7.71
C THR A 19 8.84 1.35 6.25
N PHE A 20 9.33 0.13 6.08
CA PHE A 20 9.26 -0.60 4.82
C PHE A 20 8.00 -1.45 4.84
N GLU A 21 7.23 -1.44 3.76
CA GLU A 21 6.05 -2.31 3.65
C GLU A 21 6.04 -3.06 2.33
N PHE A 22 5.95 -4.38 2.41
CA PHE A 22 5.65 -5.25 1.28
C PHE A 22 4.16 -5.57 1.29
N CYS A 23 3.51 -5.47 0.13
CA CYS A 23 2.09 -5.77 -0.02
C CYS A 23 1.88 -6.79 -1.14
N HIS A 24 0.97 -7.73 -0.90
CA HIS A 24 0.48 -8.64 -1.93
C HIS A 24 -1.04 -8.59 -1.92
N LEU A 25 -1.64 -8.25 -3.05
CA LEU A 25 -3.09 -8.11 -3.17
C LEU A 25 -3.75 -9.47 -3.41
N LEU A 26 -4.67 -9.84 -2.52
CA LEU A 26 -5.47 -11.06 -2.64
C LEU A 26 -6.72 -10.81 -3.48
N SER A 27 -7.29 -9.61 -3.38
CA SER A 27 -8.49 -9.21 -4.10
C SER A 27 -8.56 -7.69 -4.20
N GLY A 28 -9.35 -7.18 -5.12
CA GLY A 28 -9.61 -5.76 -5.27
C GLY A 28 -8.65 -5.04 -6.18
N VAL A 29 -8.79 -3.72 -6.21
CA VAL A 29 -7.99 -2.81 -7.05
C VAL A 29 -7.62 -1.59 -6.23
N VAL A 30 -6.34 -1.21 -6.29
CA VAL A 30 -5.85 0.02 -5.67
C VAL A 30 -5.08 0.85 -6.68
N GLU A 31 -5.10 2.17 -6.48
CA GLU A 31 -4.31 3.12 -7.23
C GLU A 31 -3.41 3.87 -6.25
N ILE A 32 -2.10 3.80 -6.48
CA ILE A 32 -1.12 4.44 -5.62
C ILE A 32 -0.42 5.54 -6.39
N THR A 33 -0.45 6.74 -5.84
CA THR A 33 0.17 7.91 -6.46
C THR A 33 1.21 8.48 -5.52
N PRO A 34 2.52 8.30 -5.81
CA PRO A 34 3.56 8.98 -5.04
C PRO A 34 3.44 10.50 -5.21
N ASP A 35 3.78 11.26 -4.18
CA ASP A 35 3.82 12.71 -4.30
C ASP A 35 4.79 13.10 -5.42
N GLY A 36 4.31 13.94 -6.36
CA GLY A 36 5.08 14.33 -7.52
C GLY A 36 5.23 13.26 -8.60
N GLY A 37 4.63 12.08 -8.41
CA GLY A 37 4.71 10.99 -9.37
C GLY A 37 3.38 10.72 -10.06
N SER A 38 3.37 9.65 -10.87
CA SER A 38 2.19 9.22 -11.62
C SER A 38 1.47 8.08 -10.91
N PRO A 39 0.14 7.97 -11.08
CA PRO A 39 -0.62 6.86 -10.50
C PRO A 39 -0.17 5.51 -11.07
N VAL A 40 -0.11 4.51 -10.19
CA VAL A 40 0.13 3.12 -10.57
C VAL A 40 -1.03 2.29 -10.03
N ILE A 41 -1.60 1.45 -10.88
CA ILE A 41 -2.73 0.59 -10.51
C ILE A 41 -2.23 -0.81 -10.24
N TYR A 42 -2.64 -1.36 -9.09
CA TYR A 42 -2.38 -2.75 -8.70
C TYR A 42 -3.71 -3.47 -8.48
N LYS A 43 -3.73 -4.75 -8.79
CA LYS A 43 -4.93 -5.60 -8.69
C LYS A 43 -4.58 -6.94 -8.07
N ALA A 44 -5.58 -7.78 -7.87
CA ALA A 44 -5.39 -9.12 -7.31
C ALA A 44 -4.27 -9.88 -8.02
N GLY A 45 -3.36 -10.45 -7.24
CA GLY A 45 -2.18 -11.15 -7.72
C GLY A 45 -0.93 -10.29 -7.84
N ASP A 46 -1.05 -8.97 -7.77
CA ASP A 46 0.11 -8.08 -7.83
C ASP A 46 0.77 -7.94 -6.46
N SER A 47 2.08 -7.74 -6.48
CA SER A 47 2.87 -7.43 -5.30
C SER A 47 3.63 -6.14 -5.54
N PHE A 48 3.81 -5.37 -4.47
CA PHE A 48 4.58 -4.13 -4.55
C PHE A 48 5.17 -3.75 -3.20
N VAL A 49 6.10 -2.82 -3.23
CA VAL A 49 6.81 -2.36 -2.05
C VAL A 49 6.60 -0.86 -1.89
N MET A 50 6.29 -0.43 -0.66
CA MET A 50 6.38 0.96 -0.27
C MET A 50 7.60 1.13 0.62
N LYS A 51 8.62 1.82 0.08
CA LYS A 51 9.90 1.99 0.76
C LYS A 51 9.82 3.01 1.88
N PRO A 52 10.75 2.99 2.85
CA PRO A 52 10.90 4.10 3.78
C PRO A 52 11.00 5.43 3.04
N GLY A 53 10.35 6.43 3.58
CA GLY A 53 10.29 7.75 2.95
C GLY A 53 9.16 7.94 1.95
N PHE A 54 8.41 6.87 1.62
CA PHE A 54 7.28 7.00 0.72
C PHE A 54 6.23 7.94 1.30
N VAL A 55 5.79 8.89 0.48
CA VAL A 55 4.67 9.78 0.77
C VAL A 55 3.79 9.84 -0.47
N GLY A 56 2.51 9.60 -0.32
CA GLY A 56 1.61 9.62 -1.46
C GLY A 56 0.17 9.34 -1.08
N VAL A 57 -0.63 9.02 -2.09
CA VAL A 57 -2.06 8.76 -1.94
C VAL A 57 -2.34 7.30 -2.28
N TRP A 58 -3.05 6.63 -1.36
CA TRP A 58 -3.60 5.31 -1.56
C TRP A 58 -5.09 5.45 -1.85
N LYS A 59 -5.52 5.02 -3.03
CA LYS A 59 -6.93 5.01 -3.40
C LYS A 59 -7.39 3.57 -3.59
N THR A 60 -8.29 3.12 -2.74
CA THR A 60 -8.97 1.84 -2.93
C THR A 60 -10.09 2.04 -3.93
N VAL A 61 -9.96 1.44 -5.11
CA VAL A 61 -10.94 1.56 -6.19
C VAL A 61 -12.05 0.52 -6.03
N GLU A 62 -11.65 -0.73 -5.74
CA GLU A 62 -12.58 -1.81 -5.37
C GLU A 62 -12.10 -2.37 -4.04
N THR A 63 -13.04 -2.82 -3.21
CA THR A 63 -12.69 -3.37 -1.89
C THR A 63 -11.49 -4.29 -1.99
N VAL A 64 -10.45 -3.97 -1.25
CA VAL A 64 -9.14 -4.62 -1.35
C VAL A 64 -8.87 -5.45 -0.12
N ARG A 65 -8.25 -6.60 -0.32
CA ARG A 65 -7.69 -7.42 0.74
C ARG A 65 -6.24 -7.71 0.40
N LYS A 66 -5.35 -7.48 1.35
CA LYS A 66 -3.92 -7.68 1.14
C LYS A 66 -3.27 -8.42 2.29
N ILE A 67 -2.20 -9.13 1.96
CA ILE A 67 -1.22 -9.58 2.93
C ILE A 67 -0.13 -8.51 2.95
N TYR A 68 0.33 -8.14 4.14
CA TYR A 68 1.39 -7.16 4.28
C TYR A 68 2.48 -7.64 5.24
N VAL A 69 3.69 -7.18 4.97
CA VAL A 69 4.84 -7.34 5.86
C VAL A 69 5.44 -5.97 6.06
N THR A 70 5.53 -5.52 7.30
CA THR A 70 6.17 -4.25 7.63
C THR A 70 7.42 -4.48 8.44
N VAL A 71 8.45 -3.70 8.16
CA VAL A 71 9.70 -3.69 8.90
C VAL A 71 10.02 -2.25 9.26
N THR A 72 10.15 -2.00 10.55
CA THR A 72 10.55 -0.68 11.07
C THR A 72 11.87 -0.88 11.79
N PRO A 73 12.92 -0.08 11.46
CA PRO A 73 14.20 -0.23 12.14
C PRO A 73 14.06 0.11 13.62
N PRO A 74 14.91 -0.50 14.49
CA PRO A 74 14.92 -0.15 15.90
C PRO A 74 15.31 1.31 16.12
N ALA A 75 14.78 1.88 17.18
CA ALA A 75 15.07 3.27 17.56
C ALA A 75 16.53 3.47 17.95
#